data_7ca62416e5b2cf5ef40e7bc46bdd8423
#
_entry.id   7ca62416e5b2cf5ef40e7bc46bdd8423
#
_cell.length_a   1.000
_cell.length_b   1.000
_cell.length_c   1.000
_cell.angle_alpha   90.00
_cell.angle_beta   90.00
_cell.angle_gamma   90.00
#
_symmetry.space_group_name_H-M   'P 1'
#
loop_
_entity.id
_entity.type
_entity.pdbx_description
1 polymer ?
#
loop_
_entity_poly.entity_id
_entity_poly.type
_entity_poly.pdbx_seq_one_letter_code
_entity_poly.pdbx_strand_id
1 'polypeptide(L)'
;MKKTMFISILVVFAMLLPLIAVADTTDQKWMTKVEVKKTGPHCENDKNCFNRYHPNIPAVARANPGDMIILHTRDALDTDFTMNSIHADVAAADLNLVHPMTGPVHINGAKRGDAIEV
;
A
#
# COMPACT_ATOMS: atom_id res chain seq x y z
N MET A 1 71.05 -38.32 4.17
CA MET A 1 70.68 -37.06 4.85
C MET A 1 70.04 -36.13 3.83
N LYS A 2 68.78 -35.86 3.97
CA LYS A 2 67.94 -34.73 3.50
C LYS A 2 66.47 -35.18 3.40
N LYS A 3 65.85 -35.37 4.53
CA LYS A 3 64.42 -35.41 4.72
C LYS A 3 64.05 -34.10 5.39
N THR A 4 62.86 -33.64 5.10
CA THR A 4 62.17 -32.48 5.67
C THR A 4 62.26 -31.21 4.82
N MET A 5 61.23 -31.01 3.96
CA MET A 5 60.70 -29.68 3.67
C MET A 5 59.51 -29.77 2.65
N PHE A 6 58.45 -30.49 2.99
CA PHE A 6 57.25 -30.53 2.13
C PHE A 6 55.92 -30.50 2.91
N ILE A 7 55.91 -30.07 4.17
CA ILE A 7 54.66 -30.07 4.97
C ILE A 7 54.13 -28.67 5.29
N SER A 8 54.83 -27.60 4.89
CA SER A 8 54.43 -26.24 5.30
C SER A 8 53.63 -25.44 4.28
N ILE A 9 53.29 -25.95 3.12
CA ILE A 9 52.57 -25.17 2.07
C ILE A 9 51.06 -25.46 2.02
N LEU A 10 50.60 -26.54 2.67
CA LEU A 10 49.16 -26.93 2.57
C LEU A 10 48.25 -26.29 3.61
N VAL A 11 48.77 -25.58 4.58
CA VAL A 11 47.97 -24.98 5.67
C VAL A 11 47.60 -23.52 5.45
N VAL A 12 48.25 -22.83 4.51
CA VAL A 12 48.02 -21.39 4.28
C VAL A 12 46.90 -21.12 3.26
N PHE A 13 46.46 -22.13 2.49
CA PHE A 13 45.43 -21.95 1.47
C PHE A 13 43.98 -22.12 1.97
N ALA A 14 43.80 -22.53 3.23
CA ALA A 14 42.48 -22.79 3.81
C ALA A 14 41.84 -21.57 4.53
N MET A 15 42.54 -20.41 4.59
CA MET A 15 42.09 -19.24 5.34
C MET A 15 41.70 -18.03 4.48
N LEU A 16 41.53 -18.20 3.17
CA LEU A 16 41.07 -17.14 2.27
C LEU A 16 39.71 -17.50 1.63
N LEU A 17 38.79 -18.03 2.43
CA LEU A 17 37.36 -17.92 2.07
C LEU A 17 36.95 -16.50 2.44
N PRO A 18 36.53 -15.67 1.44
CA PRO A 18 35.90 -14.41 1.77
C PRO A 18 34.65 -14.75 2.58
N LEU A 19 34.56 -14.25 3.79
CA LEU A 19 33.33 -14.13 4.52
C LEU A 19 32.44 -13.28 3.64
N ILE A 20 31.63 -13.91 2.80
CA ILE A 20 30.50 -13.24 2.17
C ILE A 20 29.59 -12.88 3.34
N ALA A 21 29.76 -11.68 3.86
CA ALA A 21 28.78 -11.08 4.72
C ALA A 21 27.51 -11.02 3.86
N VAL A 22 26.60 -11.98 4.09
CA VAL A 22 25.21 -11.83 3.65
C VAL A 22 24.75 -10.58 4.39
N ALA A 23 24.75 -9.47 3.67
CA ALA A 23 24.08 -8.26 4.14
C ALA A 23 22.64 -8.69 4.39
N ASP A 24 22.28 -8.79 5.66
CA ASP A 24 20.91 -8.98 6.08
C ASP A 24 20.15 -7.72 5.63
N THR A 25 19.45 -7.84 4.50
CA THR A 25 18.62 -6.77 3.94
C THR A 25 17.31 -6.64 4.69
N THR A 26 17.29 -6.94 5.97
CA THR A 26 16.13 -6.76 6.85
C THR A 26 16.08 -5.39 7.52
N ASP A 27 16.68 -4.38 6.91
CA ASP A 27 16.33 -3.00 7.27
C ASP A 27 15.06 -2.56 6.50
N GLN A 28 14.07 -3.43 6.52
CA GLN A 28 12.72 -3.09 6.11
C GLN A 28 12.16 -2.19 7.22
N LYS A 29 12.49 -0.90 7.11
CA LYS A 29 11.88 0.16 7.92
C LYS A 29 10.38 -0.07 7.89
N TRP A 30 9.80 -0.40 9.04
CA TRP A 30 8.40 -0.73 9.19
C TRP A 30 7.55 0.37 8.56
N MET A 31 6.89 0.05 7.46
CA MET A 31 5.93 0.94 6.82
C MET A 31 4.77 1.13 7.79
N THR A 32 4.42 2.36 8.08
CA THR A 32 3.24 2.65 8.89
C THR A 32 2.01 2.24 8.08
N LYS A 33 1.08 1.55 8.73
CA LYS A 33 -0.19 1.18 8.13
C LYS A 33 -1.22 2.27 8.40
N VAL A 34 -1.74 2.87 7.35
CA VAL A 34 -2.85 3.84 7.41
C VAL A 34 -4.09 3.16 6.85
N GLU A 35 -5.13 3.03 7.66
CA GLU A 35 -6.36 2.35 7.28
C GLU A 35 -7.55 3.31 7.31
N VAL A 36 -8.27 3.43 6.19
CA VAL A 36 -9.49 4.23 6.07
C VAL A 36 -10.67 3.29 5.91
N LYS A 37 -11.47 3.18 6.97
CA LYS A 37 -12.65 2.30 7.03
C LYS A 37 -13.91 3.01 6.56
N LYS A 38 -14.87 2.26 6.08
CA LYS A 38 -16.25 2.74 5.91
C LYS A 38 -16.84 3.08 7.28
N THR A 39 -17.57 4.20 7.37
CA THR A 39 -18.21 4.67 8.62
C THR A 39 -19.72 4.79 8.49
N GLY A 40 -20.27 4.62 7.29
CA GLY A 40 -21.71 4.64 7.02
C GLY A 40 -22.14 3.58 6.01
N PRO A 41 -23.41 3.29 5.89
CA PRO A 41 -23.96 2.32 4.94
C PRO A 41 -23.77 2.76 3.49
N HIS A 42 -23.98 4.04 3.19
CA HIS A 42 -23.79 4.66 1.88
C HIS A 42 -22.82 5.81 1.94
N CYS A 43 -22.31 6.27 0.79
CA CYS A 43 -21.31 7.34 0.70
C CYS A 43 -21.81 8.66 1.30
N GLU A 44 -23.07 8.99 1.10
CA GLU A 44 -23.71 10.18 1.68
C GLU A 44 -23.72 10.22 3.22
N ASN A 45 -23.70 9.02 3.85
CA ASN A 45 -23.72 8.86 5.30
C ASN A 45 -22.32 8.51 5.86
N ASP A 46 -21.30 8.54 5.03
CA ASP A 46 -19.93 8.10 5.37
C ASP A 46 -18.96 9.28 5.29
N LYS A 47 -18.46 9.73 6.45
CA LYS A 47 -17.48 10.82 6.54
C LYS A 47 -16.14 10.54 5.86
N ASN A 48 -15.87 9.28 5.53
CA ASN A 48 -14.65 8.84 4.85
C ASN A 48 -14.92 8.57 3.36
N CYS A 49 -16.04 9.02 2.83
CA CYS A 49 -16.42 8.83 1.45
C CYS A 49 -16.72 10.16 0.75
N PHE A 50 -16.48 10.19 -0.55
CA PHE A 50 -16.87 11.29 -1.44
C PHE A 50 -17.11 10.71 -2.84
N ASN A 51 -17.93 11.37 -3.65
CA ASN A 51 -18.25 10.94 -5.01
C ASN A 51 -18.08 12.06 -6.05
N ARG A 52 -17.36 13.11 -5.71
CA ARG A 52 -17.03 14.24 -6.61
C ARG A 52 -15.62 14.73 -6.28
N TYR A 53 -14.86 15.09 -7.30
CA TYR A 53 -13.56 15.71 -7.09
C TYR A 53 -13.74 17.20 -6.79
N HIS A 54 -13.22 17.63 -5.67
CA HIS A 54 -13.18 19.05 -5.30
C HIS A 54 -11.96 19.33 -4.40
N PRO A 55 -11.23 20.44 -4.65
CA PRO A 55 -10.01 20.72 -3.90
C PRO A 55 -10.23 20.97 -2.40
N ASN A 56 -11.44 21.31 -1.99
CA ASN A 56 -11.77 21.60 -0.59
C ASN A 56 -12.32 20.39 0.18
N ILE A 57 -12.35 19.20 -0.42
CA ILE A 57 -12.70 17.98 0.33
C ILE A 57 -11.58 17.72 1.35
N PRO A 58 -11.88 17.72 2.65
CA PRO A 58 -10.85 17.54 3.68
C PRO A 58 -10.30 16.11 3.65
N ALA A 59 -9.00 15.96 3.81
CA ALA A 59 -8.41 14.64 3.94
C ALA A 59 -8.85 13.98 5.24
N VAL A 60 -9.25 12.71 5.17
CA VAL A 60 -9.71 11.91 6.31
C VAL A 60 -8.56 11.18 7.00
N ALA A 61 -7.41 11.06 6.34
CA ALA A 61 -6.19 10.47 6.87
C ALA A 61 -4.95 11.13 6.27
N ARG A 62 -3.78 10.87 6.88
CA ARG A 62 -2.48 11.30 6.39
C ARG A 62 -1.52 10.13 6.34
N ALA A 63 -0.69 10.08 5.32
CA ALA A 63 0.35 9.08 5.14
C ALA A 63 1.66 9.73 4.69
N ASN A 64 2.78 9.07 4.93
CA ASN A 64 4.07 9.46 4.37
C ASN A 64 4.35 8.64 3.10
N PRO A 65 5.23 9.11 2.22
CA PRO A 65 5.74 8.28 1.14
C PRO A 65 6.31 6.96 1.69
N GLY A 66 5.88 5.83 1.11
CA GLY A 66 6.25 4.49 1.54
C GLY A 66 5.38 3.87 2.63
N ASP A 67 4.40 4.58 3.18
CA ASP A 67 3.41 3.99 4.07
C ASP A 67 2.44 3.09 3.29
N MET A 68 1.94 2.04 3.96
CA MET A 68 0.89 1.17 3.42
C MET A 68 -0.48 1.81 3.67
N ILE A 69 -1.23 2.07 2.61
CA ILE A 69 -2.58 2.62 2.72
C ILE A 69 -3.61 1.53 2.39
N ILE A 70 -4.53 1.27 3.31
CA ILE A 70 -5.65 0.34 3.13
C ILE A 70 -6.94 1.14 3.07
N LEU A 71 -7.61 1.06 1.93
CA LEU A 71 -8.89 1.72 1.70
C LEU A 71 -10.02 0.69 1.62
N HIS A 72 -11.03 0.81 2.46
CA HIS A 72 -12.24 0.00 2.41
C HIS A 72 -13.21 0.60 1.38
N THR A 73 -13.07 0.18 0.13
CA THR A 73 -13.83 0.73 -0.99
C THR A 73 -15.27 0.21 -1.03
N ARG A 74 -16.12 0.89 -1.81
CA ARG A 74 -17.51 0.54 -2.10
C ARG A 74 -17.63 0.04 -3.54
N ASP A 75 -18.74 -0.57 -3.89
CA ASP A 75 -19.05 -0.83 -5.29
C ASP A 75 -19.37 0.49 -6.03
N ALA A 76 -19.29 0.44 -7.36
CA ALA A 76 -19.36 1.65 -8.18
C ALA A 76 -20.73 2.34 -8.14
N LEU A 77 -21.79 1.64 -7.76
CA LEU A 77 -23.15 2.17 -7.72
C LEU A 77 -23.59 2.55 -6.30
N ASP A 78 -22.73 2.30 -5.29
CA ASP A 78 -23.01 2.51 -3.87
C ASP A 78 -24.38 1.97 -3.42
N THR A 79 -24.79 0.85 -4.01
CA THR A 79 -26.07 0.22 -3.78
C THR A 79 -25.89 -1.17 -3.20
N ASP A 80 -26.90 -1.63 -2.48
CA ASP A 80 -26.93 -2.98 -1.91
C ASP A 80 -27.42 -4.00 -2.95
N PHE A 81 -26.74 -4.08 -4.11
CA PHE A 81 -27.04 -5.12 -5.06
C PHE A 81 -26.66 -6.48 -4.51
N THR A 82 -27.55 -7.43 -4.67
CA THR A 82 -27.40 -8.81 -4.23
C THR A 82 -27.49 -9.75 -5.42
N MET A 83 -27.25 -11.03 -5.19
CA MET A 83 -27.46 -12.06 -6.22
C MET A 83 -28.92 -12.19 -6.66
N ASN A 84 -29.86 -11.59 -5.93
CA ASN A 84 -31.28 -11.59 -6.25
C ASN A 84 -31.73 -10.30 -6.95
N SER A 85 -30.83 -9.35 -7.14
CA SER A 85 -31.15 -8.09 -7.84
C SER A 85 -31.49 -8.35 -9.29
N ILE A 86 -32.48 -7.63 -9.81
CA ILE A 86 -33.00 -7.75 -11.17
C ILE A 86 -32.69 -6.47 -11.97
N HIS A 87 -32.89 -6.51 -13.26
CA HIS A 87 -32.62 -5.38 -14.15
C HIS A 87 -33.38 -4.08 -13.74
N ALA A 88 -34.55 -4.20 -13.11
CA ALA A 88 -35.28 -3.05 -12.62
C ALA A 88 -34.59 -2.34 -11.47
N ASP A 89 -33.88 -3.06 -10.58
CA ASP A 89 -33.10 -2.48 -9.49
C ASP A 89 -31.92 -1.67 -10.03
N VAL A 90 -31.27 -2.20 -11.07
CA VAL A 90 -30.17 -1.48 -11.75
C VAL A 90 -30.70 -0.24 -12.46
N ALA A 91 -31.88 -0.33 -13.13
CA ALA A 91 -32.47 0.79 -13.81
C ALA A 91 -32.95 1.90 -12.85
N ALA A 92 -33.28 1.55 -11.61
CA ALA A 92 -33.68 2.48 -10.56
C ALA A 92 -32.49 3.11 -9.79
N ALA A 93 -31.26 2.70 -10.06
CA ALA A 93 -30.09 3.23 -9.37
C ALA A 93 -29.91 4.73 -9.60
N ASP A 94 -29.65 5.49 -8.53
CA ASP A 94 -29.39 6.92 -8.63
C ASP A 94 -27.97 7.18 -9.13
N LEU A 95 -27.85 7.58 -10.38
CA LEU A 95 -26.55 7.89 -11.00
C LEU A 95 -25.85 9.13 -10.39
N ASN A 96 -26.50 9.89 -9.51
CA ASN A 96 -25.84 10.96 -8.76
C ASN A 96 -24.96 10.42 -7.62
N LEU A 97 -25.20 9.19 -7.19
CA LEU A 97 -24.48 8.56 -6.08
C LEU A 97 -23.35 7.64 -6.55
N VAL A 98 -23.19 7.43 -7.87
CA VAL A 98 -22.21 6.51 -8.41
C VAL A 98 -20.76 6.98 -8.22
N HIS A 99 -19.85 6.00 -8.32
CA HIS A 99 -18.40 6.17 -8.16
C HIS A 99 -17.97 6.70 -6.79
N PRO A 100 -18.45 6.11 -5.70
CA PRO A 100 -18.00 6.46 -4.36
C PRO A 100 -16.52 6.13 -4.19
N MET A 101 -15.79 7.07 -3.61
CA MET A 101 -14.36 6.99 -3.36
C MET A 101 -14.09 7.07 -1.86
N THR A 102 -13.25 6.18 -1.34
CA THR A 102 -12.82 6.22 0.06
C THR A 102 -11.60 7.11 0.23
N GLY A 103 -11.65 8.05 1.16
CA GLY A 103 -10.60 9.02 1.40
C GLY A 103 -11.19 10.44 1.50
N PRO A 104 -10.45 11.47 1.05
CA PRO A 104 -9.08 11.49 0.53
C PRO A 104 -8.01 11.21 1.58
N VAL A 105 -6.86 10.70 1.16
CA VAL A 105 -5.67 10.58 2.00
C VAL A 105 -4.65 11.63 1.58
N HIS A 106 -4.19 12.44 2.53
CA HIS A 106 -3.12 13.40 2.29
C HIS A 106 -1.76 12.73 2.38
N ILE A 107 -0.96 12.84 1.34
CA ILE A 107 0.43 12.38 1.35
C ILE A 107 1.34 13.53 1.81
N ASN A 108 2.01 13.32 2.94
CA ASN A 108 2.87 14.33 3.52
C ASN A 108 4.03 14.67 2.56
N GLY A 109 4.24 15.96 2.32
CA GLY A 109 5.29 16.45 1.43
C GLY A 109 4.94 16.47 -0.07
N ALA A 110 3.86 15.81 -0.50
CA ALA A 110 3.42 15.85 -1.89
C ALA A 110 3.01 17.28 -2.32
N LYS A 111 3.39 17.68 -3.51
CA LYS A 111 3.14 19.01 -4.09
C LYS A 111 2.51 18.86 -5.48
N ARG A 112 1.84 19.91 -5.92
CA ARG A 112 1.33 19.97 -7.29
C ARG A 112 2.46 19.78 -8.30
N GLY A 113 2.30 18.82 -9.20
CA GLY A 113 3.29 18.45 -10.22
C GLY A 113 4.15 17.25 -9.88
N ASP A 114 4.06 16.73 -8.65
CA ASP A 114 4.73 15.48 -8.30
C ASP A 114 4.05 14.29 -9.00
N ALA A 115 4.84 13.27 -9.35
CA ALA A 115 4.35 11.98 -9.78
C ALA A 115 4.12 11.07 -8.56
N ILE A 116 3.04 10.29 -8.59
CA ILE A 116 2.72 9.32 -7.54
C ILE A 116 2.79 7.92 -8.18
N GLU A 117 3.54 7.05 -7.55
CA GLU A 117 3.57 5.61 -7.86
C GLU A 117 2.79 4.84 -6.77
N VAL A 118 1.89 3.94 -7.16
CA VAL A 118 1.05 3.12 -6.28
C VAL A 118 1.05 1.66 -6.70
#